data_e161ad7cf42a546ad180b9a65a29b967
#
_entry.id   e161ad7cf42a546ad180b9a65a29b967
#
_cell.length_a   1.000
_cell.length_b   1.000
_cell.length_c   1.000
_cell.angle_alpha   90.00
_cell.angle_beta   90.00
_cell.angle_gamma   90.00
#
_symmetry.space_group_name_H-M   'P 1'
#
loop_
_entity.id
_entity.type
_entity.pdbx_description
1 polymer ?
#
loop_
_entity_poly.entity_id
_entity_poly.type
_entity_poly.pdbx_seq_one_letter_code
_entity_poly.pdbx_strand_id
1 'polypeptide(L)'
;GNGWIKIETLEGIYERLKENKNNLNILCGDFNTPKEEDLKNGMVSFAQRIDDKGEAKVRKSFRGGEGVRWDKGERGIIVGLKEFGIEDSFRKLFSYDVKDYSWRFNRKDNVIKRRFDHFFASEKIKVIDIKYLHNDKKISDHSPLFTRYEI
;
A
#
# COMPACT_ATOMS: atom_id res chain seq x y z
N GLY A 1 -0.46 1.10 21.31
CA GLY A 1 -0.50 -0.24 20.70
C GLY A 1 0.74 -0.52 19.86
N ASN A 2 1.11 -1.79 19.76
CA ASN A 2 2.31 -2.21 19.02
C ASN A 2 2.10 -2.30 17.48
N GLY A 3 0.88 -2.05 17.01
CA GLY A 3 0.52 -2.10 15.60
C GLY A 3 0.17 -3.49 15.05
N TRP A 4 0.22 -4.54 15.86
CA TRP A 4 -0.08 -5.91 15.42
C TRP A 4 -1.55 -6.11 15.02
N ILE A 5 -2.49 -5.36 15.58
CA ILE A 5 -3.89 -5.31 15.14
C ILE A 5 -3.99 -4.98 13.65
N LYS A 6 -3.13 -4.07 13.16
CA LYS A 6 -3.03 -3.77 11.72
C LYS A 6 -2.71 -5.02 10.91
N ILE A 7 -1.70 -5.80 11.33
CA ILE A 7 -1.27 -7.00 10.59
C ILE A 7 -2.37 -8.06 10.61
N GLU A 8 -2.98 -8.31 11.75
CA GLU A 8 -4.12 -9.23 11.88
C GLU A 8 -5.29 -8.81 10.98
N THR A 9 -5.57 -7.50 10.91
CA THR A 9 -6.59 -6.95 10.00
C THR A 9 -6.23 -7.19 8.54
N LEU A 10 -4.98 -6.93 8.13
CA LEU A 10 -4.53 -7.16 6.76
C LEU A 10 -4.58 -8.65 6.39
N GLU A 11 -4.16 -9.54 7.29
CA GLU A 11 -4.28 -11.00 7.13
C GLU A 11 -5.76 -11.40 6.93
N GLY A 12 -6.68 -10.86 7.73
CA GLY A 12 -8.12 -11.11 7.60
C GLY A 12 -8.70 -10.64 6.27
N ILE A 13 -8.30 -9.45 5.80
CA ILE A 13 -8.71 -8.91 4.49
C ILE A 13 -8.19 -9.82 3.36
N TYR A 14 -6.93 -10.23 3.44
CA TYR A 14 -6.32 -11.14 2.45
C TYR A 14 -7.10 -12.45 2.33
N GLU A 15 -7.39 -13.12 3.44
CA GLU A 15 -8.16 -14.38 3.44
C GLU A 15 -9.59 -14.16 2.90
N ARG A 16 -10.24 -13.05 3.25
CA ARG A 16 -11.58 -12.73 2.76
C ARG A 16 -11.61 -12.54 1.24
N LEU A 17 -10.62 -11.86 0.68
CA LEU A 17 -10.52 -11.67 -0.77
C LEU A 17 -10.15 -12.96 -1.49
N LYS A 18 -9.32 -13.81 -0.90
CA LYS A 18 -9.01 -15.15 -1.41
C LYS A 18 -10.27 -16.01 -1.54
N GLU A 19 -11.14 -16.03 -0.52
CA GLU A 19 -12.41 -16.72 -0.54
C GLU A 19 -13.36 -16.19 -1.62
N ASN A 20 -13.28 -14.90 -1.93
CA ASN A 20 -14.16 -14.21 -2.88
C ASN A 20 -13.47 -13.85 -4.21
N LYS A 21 -12.35 -14.46 -4.54
CA LYS A 21 -11.54 -14.13 -5.72
C LYS A 21 -12.26 -14.23 -7.07
N ASN A 22 -13.33 -15.02 -7.14
CA ASN A 22 -14.12 -15.18 -8.36
C ASN A 22 -15.18 -14.09 -8.56
N ASN A 23 -15.39 -13.24 -7.55
CA ASN A 23 -16.29 -12.10 -7.62
C ASN A 23 -15.56 -10.86 -8.16
N LEU A 24 -16.33 -9.88 -8.62
CA LEU A 24 -15.78 -8.55 -8.85
C LEU A 24 -15.59 -7.84 -7.50
N ASN A 25 -14.35 -7.51 -7.19
CA ASN A 25 -13.97 -6.90 -5.92
C ASN A 25 -13.37 -5.52 -6.15
N ILE A 26 -13.74 -4.58 -5.29
CA ILE A 26 -13.06 -3.31 -5.08
C ILE A 26 -12.78 -3.20 -3.58
N LEU A 27 -11.52 -3.02 -3.22
CA LEU A 27 -11.05 -2.78 -1.86
C LEU A 27 -10.42 -1.39 -1.80
N CYS A 28 -10.84 -0.55 -0.86
CA CYS A 28 -10.24 0.77 -0.69
C CYS A 28 -10.14 1.17 0.77
N GLY A 29 -9.20 2.04 1.08
CA GLY A 29 -9.00 2.58 2.42
C GLY A 29 -7.58 3.05 2.68
N ASP A 30 -7.36 3.49 3.92
CA ASP A 30 -6.04 3.74 4.48
C ASP A 30 -5.47 2.44 5.07
N PHE A 31 -4.40 1.94 4.44
CA PHE A 31 -3.72 0.71 4.86
C PHE A 31 -2.48 0.98 5.72
N ASN A 32 -2.11 2.26 5.89
CA ASN A 32 -0.88 2.64 6.60
C ASN A 32 0.38 1.90 6.09
N THR A 33 0.43 1.58 4.82
CA THR A 33 1.51 0.87 4.11
C THR A 33 1.45 1.19 2.62
N PRO A 34 2.55 1.11 1.85
CA PRO A 34 3.90 0.72 2.23
C PRO A 34 4.72 1.85 2.89
N LYS A 35 5.87 1.51 3.44
CA LYS A 35 6.84 2.47 3.93
C LYS A 35 7.45 3.28 2.78
N GLU A 36 7.81 2.61 1.70
CA GLU A 36 8.38 3.17 0.46
C GLU A 36 7.98 2.32 -0.75
N GLU A 37 8.05 2.93 -1.93
CA GLU A 37 7.93 2.26 -3.22
C GLU A 37 9.05 2.75 -4.13
N ASP A 38 9.75 1.83 -4.80
CA ASP A 38 10.81 2.15 -5.74
C ASP A 38 10.88 1.11 -6.89
N LEU A 39 11.64 1.44 -7.95
CA LEU A 39 11.81 0.56 -9.11
C LEU A 39 12.58 -0.71 -8.80
N LYS A 40 13.51 -0.67 -7.82
CA LYS A 40 14.37 -1.80 -7.49
C LYS A 40 13.67 -2.85 -6.64
N ASN A 41 12.95 -2.41 -5.62
CA ASN A 41 12.35 -3.28 -4.61
C ASN A 41 10.84 -3.46 -4.78
N GLY A 42 10.19 -2.62 -5.63
CA GLY A 42 8.75 -2.49 -5.65
C GLY A 42 8.26 -1.81 -4.37
N MET A 43 7.51 -2.52 -3.54
CA MET A 43 7.13 -2.04 -2.22
C MET A 43 8.18 -2.41 -1.16
N VAL A 44 8.39 -1.51 -0.22
CA VAL A 44 9.19 -1.72 0.99
C VAL A 44 8.28 -1.63 2.20
N SER A 45 8.20 -2.70 3.00
CA SER A 45 7.38 -2.74 4.21
C SER A 45 8.04 -2.00 5.38
N PHE A 46 7.25 -1.72 6.43
CA PHE A 46 7.81 -1.12 7.65
C PHE A 46 8.77 -2.07 8.39
N ALA A 47 8.63 -3.38 8.22
CA ALA A 47 9.56 -4.36 8.77
C ALA A 47 10.88 -4.47 8.00
N GLN A 48 10.99 -3.81 6.86
CA GLN A 48 12.23 -3.80 6.06
C GLN A 48 13.10 -2.58 6.35
N ARG A 49 14.39 -2.74 6.07
CA ARG A 49 15.38 -1.67 5.98
C ARG A 49 16.07 -1.75 4.63
N ILE A 50 16.47 -0.62 4.09
CA ILE A 50 17.32 -0.57 2.91
C ILE A 50 18.77 -0.69 3.37
N ASP A 51 19.53 -1.59 2.79
CA ASP A 51 20.96 -1.75 3.04
C ASP A 51 21.80 -0.78 2.20
N ASP A 52 23.14 -0.84 2.39
CA ASP A 52 24.08 0.05 1.70
C ASP A 52 24.10 -0.16 0.17
N LYS A 53 23.60 -1.30 -0.30
CA LYS A 53 23.43 -1.60 -1.73
C LYS A 53 22.08 -1.17 -2.29
N GLY A 54 21.24 -0.55 -1.46
CA GLY A 54 19.87 -0.17 -1.82
C GLY A 54 18.90 -1.33 -1.87
N GLU A 55 19.19 -2.48 -1.23
CA GLU A 55 18.31 -3.65 -1.18
C GLU A 55 17.47 -3.66 0.09
N ALA A 56 16.20 -3.98 -0.05
CA ALA A 56 15.30 -4.15 1.08
C ALA A 56 15.52 -5.49 1.78
N LYS A 57 15.84 -5.45 3.07
CA LYS A 57 16.07 -6.63 3.92
C LYS A 57 15.07 -6.66 5.08
N VAL A 58 14.42 -7.79 5.28
CA VAL A 58 13.47 -7.97 6.38
C VAL A 58 14.21 -8.08 7.72
N ARG A 59 13.76 -7.34 8.71
CA ARG A 59 14.28 -7.41 10.09
C ARG A 59 13.81 -8.71 10.75
N LYS A 60 14.68 -9.31 11.55
CA LYS A 60 14.35 -10.52 12.32
C LYS A 60 13.17 -10.26 13.27
N SER A 61 13.18 -9.11 13.95
CA SER A 61 12.10 -8.67 14.84
C SER A 61 11.65 -7.27 14.51
N PHE A 62 10.36 -6.99 14.71
CA PHE A 62 9.76 -5.68 14.50
C PHE A 62 8.57 -5.49 15.45
N ARG A 63 8.59 -4.39 16.22
CA ARG A 63 7.52 -4.02 17.16
C ARG A 63 7.09 -5.16 18.09
N GLY A 64 8.06 -5.90 18.64
CA GLY A 64 7.81 -6.99 19.59
C GLY A 64 7.34 -8.30 18.98
N GLY A 65 7.42 -8.46 17.67
CA GLY A 65 7.06 -9.70 16.97
C GLY A 65 7.99 -10.01 15.81
N GLU A 66 7.64 -10.98 14.98
CA GLU A 66 8.44 -11.41 13.84
C GLU A 66 8.35 -10.44 12.67
N GLY A 67 9.50 -9.93 12.23
CA GLY A 67 9.57 -9.03 11.09
C GLY A 67 9.04 -9.66 9.80
N VAL A 68 9.26 -10.95 9.60
CA VAL A 68 8.77 -11.70 8.43
C VAL A 68 7.24 -11.74 8.39
N ARG A 69 6.57 -11.97 9.53
CA ARG A 69 5.09 -11.93 9.58
C ARG A 69 4.56 -10.54 9.27
N TRP A 70 5.21 -9.51 9.81
CA TRP A 70 4.84 -8.13 9.52
C TRP A 70 4.97 -7.80 8.03
N ASP A 71 6.14 -8.11 7.44
CA ASP A 71 6.40 -7.90 6.01
C ASP A 71 5.37 -8.65 5.15
N LYS A 72 5.10 -9.91 5.47
CA LYS A 72 4.13 -10.73 4.75
C LYS A 72 2.71 -10.15 4.83
N GLY A 73 2.31 -9.63 5.98
CA GLY A 73 1.00 -8.99 6.16
C GLY A 73 0.82 -7.76 5.29
N GLU A 74 1.78 -6.83 5.31
CA GLU A 74 1.75 -5.64 4.47
C GLU A 74 1.86 -5.98 2.98
N ARG A 75 2.81 -6.83 2.62
CA ARG A 75 3.06 -7.25 1.23
C ARG A 75 1.90 -8.04 0.65
N GLY A 76 1.23 -8.86 1.45
CA GLY A 76 0.06 -9.63 1.04
C GLY A 76 -1.05 -8.77 0.45
N ILE A 77 -1.26 -7.58 1.02
CA ILE A 77 -2.26 -6.63 0.49
C ILE A 77 -1.69 -5.81 -0.67
N ILE A 78 -0.55 -5.16 -0.50
CA ILE A 78 -0.06 -4.16 -1.46
C ILE A 78 0.28 -4.79 -2.82
N VAL A 79 0.87 -5.96 -2.83
CA VAL A 79 1.28 -6.66 -4.06
C VAL A 79 0.74 -8.09 -4.17
N GLY A 80 0.44 -8.74 -3.05
CA GLY A 80 0.06 -10.15 -3.03
C GLY A 80 -1.36 -10.44 -3.53
N LEU A 81 -2.28 -9.47 -3.48
CA LEU A 81 -3.64 -9.62 -4.01
C LEU A 81 -3.67 -9.90 -5.51
N LYS A 82 -2.58 -9.58 -6.22
CA LYS A 82 -2.41 -9.92 -7.64
C LYS A 82 -2.54 -11.43 -7.92
N GLU A 83 -2.19 -12.27 -6.95
CA GLU A 83 -2.39 -13.72 -6.99
C GLU A 83 -3.87 -14.10 -7.21
N PHE A 84 -4.79 -13.25 -6.76
CA PHE A 84 -6.25 -13.42 -6.92
C PHE A 84 -6.83 -12.59 -8.06
N GLY A 85 -5.98 -12.03 -8.92
CA GLY A 85 -6.41 -11.13 -9.99
C GLY A 85 -6.94 -9.79 -9.47
N ILE A 86 -6.45 -9.31 -8.32
CA ILE A 86 -6.80 -8.02 -7.72
C ILE A 86 -5.53 -7.17 -7.66
N GLU A 87 -5.55 -5.99 -8.25
CA GLU A 87 -4.37 -5.13 -8.39
C GLU A 87 -4.60 -3.74 -7.80
N ASP A 88 -3.51 -3.11 -7.33
CA ASP A 88 -3.48 -1.69 -7.01
C ASP A 88 -3.78 -0.87 -8.27
N SER A 89 -4.90 -0.15 -8.25
CA SER A 89 -5.40 0.60 -9.40
C SER A 89 -4.45 1.73 -9.84
N PHE A 90 -3.70 2.32 -8.91
CA PHE A 90 -2.68 3.31 -9.24
C PHE A 90 -1.50 2.66 -9.99
N ARG A 91 -1.00 1.52 -9.49
CA ARG A 91 0.11 0.79 -10.11
C ARG A 91 -0.30 0.09 -11.41
N LYS A 92 -1.57 -0.14 -11.61
CA LYS A 92 -2.09 -0.61 -12.92
C LYS A 92 -1.91 0.43 -14.03
N LEU A 93 -2.01 1.73 -13.70
CA LEU A 93 -1.85 2.83 -14.66
C LEU A 93 -0.44 3.44 -14.66
N PHE A 94 0.27 3.39 -13.53
CA PHE A 94 1.55 4.08 -13.35
C PHE A 94 2.61 3.15 -12.80
N SER A 95 3.81 3.19 -13.40
CA SER A 95 4.97 2.45 -12.92
C SER A 95 5.54 3.04 -11.61
N TYR A 96 6.52 2.36 -11.01
CA TYR A 96 7.11 2.75 -9.73
C TYR A 96 8.00 4.01 -9.79
N ASP A 97 8.37 4.49 -10.96
CA ASP A 97 9.04 5.78 -11.14
C ASP A 97 8.09 6.98 -11.00
N VAL A 98 6.79 6.77 -11.22
CA VAL A 98 5.77 7.79 -10.94
C VAL A 98 5.54 7.85 -9.43
N LYS A 99 5.93 8.95 -8.82
CA LYS A 99 5.78 9.20 -7.38
C LYS A 99 4.56 10.04 -7.10
N ASP A 100 3.74 9.54 -6.18
CA ASP A 100 2.61 10.29 -5.63
C ASP A 100 2.43 9.89 -4.15
N TYR A 101 1.52 10.53 -3.45
CA TYR A 101 1.30 10.30 -2.03
C TYR A 101 -0.15 10.59 -1.64
N SER A 102 -0.61 9.92 -0.59
CA SER A 102 -1.84 10.29 0.10
C SER A 102 -1.57 10.93 1.45
N TRP A 103 -0.44 10.63 2.07
CA TRP A 103 -0.07 11.13 3.39
C TRP A 103 1.28 11.83 3.36
N ARG A 104 1.39 12.94 4.12
CA ARG A 104 2.63 13.67 4.32
C ARG A 104 2.86 14.03 5.77
N PHE A 105 4.12 14.00 6.18
CA PHE A 105 4.57 14.43 7.49
C PHE A 105 5.77 15.35 7.36
N ASN A 106 5.66 16.55 7.93
CA ASN A 106 6.73 17.54 7.92
C ASN A 106 7.66 17.28 9.11
N ARG A 107 8.90 16.92 8.85
CA ARG A 107 10.01 16.96 9.81
C ARG A 107 10.79 18.25 9.64
N LYS A 108 11.61 18.62 10.66
CA LYS A 108 12.40 19.87 10.70
C LYS A 108 13.08 20.20 9.35
N ASP A 109 13.72 19.22 8.71
CA ASP A 109 14.52 19.41 7.50
C ASP A 109 14.05 18.54 6.32
N ASN A 110 12.92 17.85 6.45
CA ASN A 110 12.45 16.91 5.43
C ASN A 110 10.94 16.73 5.47
N VAL A 111 10.36 16.45 4.30
CA VAL A 111 8.95 16.06 4.15
C VAL A 111 8.91 14.60 3.77
N ILE A 112 8.29 13.78 4.62
CA ILE A 112 8.02 12.37 4.32
C ILE A 112 6.67 12.30 3.63
N LYS A 113 6.64 11.63 2.46
CA LYS A 113 5.44 11.40 1.66
C LYS A 113 5.26 9.91 1.44
N ARG A 114 4.02 9.41 1.59
CA ARG A 114 3.69 7.98 1.41
C ARG A 114 2.32 7.80 0.79
N ARG A 115 2.17 6.74 0.01
CA ARG A 115 0.87 6.27 -0.48
C ARG A 115 0.30 5.30 0.55
N PHE A 116 -0.55 5.75 1.45
CA PHE A 116 -1.21 4.92 2.46
C PHE A 116 -2.63 4.54 2.08
N ASP A 117 -3.26 5.39 1.27
CA ASP A 117 -4.61 5.17 0.77
C ASP A 117 -4.53 4.54 -0.61
N HIS A 118 -5.23 3.45 -0.79
CA HIS A 118 -5.22 2.65 -2.01
C HIS A 118 -6.62 2.28 -2.46
N PHE A 119 -6.75 2.07 -3.77
CA PHE A 119 -7.83 1.32 -4.38
C PHE A 119 -7.23 0.08 -5.07
N PHE A 120 -7.74 -1.08 -4.72
CA PHE A 120 -7.48 -2.34 -5.39
C PHE A 120 -8.75 -2.77 -6.10
N ALA A 121 -8.62 -3.29 -7.31
CA ALA A 121 -9.77 -3.76 -8.09
C ALA A 121 -9.44 -5.06 -8.80
N SER A 122 -10.47 -5.90 -8.99
CA SER A 122 -10.35 -7.07 -9.86
C SER A 122 -9.86 -6.67 -11.24
N GLU A 123 -9.00 -7.47 -11.85
CA GLU A 123 -8.39 -7.20 -13.17
C GLU A 123 -9.42 -6.99 -14.28
N LYS A 124 -10.61 -7.60 -14.13
CA LYS A 124 -11.75 -7.42 -15.06
C LYS A 124 -12.40 -6.05 -14.99
N ILE A 125 -12.12 -5.29 -13.92
CA ILE A 125 -12.59 -3.92 -13.77
C ILE A 125 -11.55 -3.00 -14.40
N LYS A 126 -11.97 -2.24 -15.40
CA LYS A 126 -11.07 -1.31 -16.08
C LYS A 126 -10.89 -0.02 -15.28
N VAL A 127 -9.67 0.30 -14.93
CA VAL A 127 -9.33 1.59 -14.33
C VAL A 127 -9.26 2.64 -15.43
N ILE A 128 -10.12 3.64 -15.37
CA ILE A 128 -10.18 4.74 -16.33
C ILE A 128 -9.31 5.91 -15.89
N ASP A 129 -9.39 6.26 -14.60
CA ASP A 129 -8.67 7.38 -14.03
C ASP A 129 -8.45 7.13 -12.53
N ILE A 130 -7.31 7.57 -12.02
CA ILE A 130 -6.98 7.54 -10.60
C ILE A 130 -6.03 8.68 -10.27
N LYS A 131 -6.32 9.42 -9.21
CA LYS A 131 -5.47 10.54 -8.77
C LYS A 131 -5.64 10.86 -7.30
N TYR A 132 -4.56 11.31 -6.68
CA TYR A 132 -4.58 11.94 -5.37
C TYR A 132 -4.92 13.41 -5.52
N LEU A 133 -5.93 13.89 -4.78
CA LEU A 133 -6.41 15.27 -4.84
C LEU A 133 -5.67 16.08 -3.77
N HIS A 134 -4.50 16.61 -4.14
CA HIS A 134 -3.72 17.44 -3.23
C HIS A 134 -4.41 18.79 -3.04
N ASN A 135 -4.52 19.20 -1.79
CA ASN A 135 -5.15 20.45 -1.40
C ASN A 135 -4.21 21.24 -0.48
N ASP A 136 -3.99 22.51 -0.78
CA ASP A 136 -3.19 23.42 0.04
C ASP A 136 -3.86 23.77 1.38
N LYS A 137 -5.17 23.57 1.48
CA LYS A 137 -5.90 23.74 2.73
C LYS A 137 -5.59 22.57 3.66
N LYS A 138 -4.96 22.83 4.80
CA LYS A 138 -4.60 21.85 5.83
C LYS A 138 -5.84 21.35 6.59
N ILE A 139 -6.77 20.70 5.91
CA ILE A 139 -7.94 20.09 6.54
C ILE A 139 -7.59 18.70 7.08
N SER A 140 -6.71 17.99 6.39
CA SER A 140 -6.24 16.65 6.73
C SER A 140 -4.76 16.51 6.35
N ASP A 141 -4.05 15.62 7.01
CA ASP A 141 -2.71 15.16 6.61
C ASP A 141 -2.76 14.10 5.49
N HIS A 142 -3.98 13.65 5.13
CA HIS A 142 -4.24 12.82 3.96
C HIS A 142 -4.84 13.62 2.80
N SER A 143 -4.41 13.27 1.58
CA SER A 143 -5.03 13.71 0.34
C SER A 143 -6.10 12.71 -0.09
N PRO A 144 -7.32 13.14 -0.42
CA PRO A 144 -8.33 12.23 -0.94
C PRO A 144 -7.84 11.52 -2.21
N LEU A 145 -8.18 10.24 -2.33
CA LEU A 145 -7.92 9.44 -3.52
C LEU A 145 -9.21 9.29 -4.32
N PHE A 146 -9.16 9.72 -5.57
CA PHE A 146 -10.27 9.57 -6.53
C PHE A 146 -9.92 8.50 -7.56
N THR A 147 -10.91 7.68 -7.91
CA THR A 147 -10.78 6.73 -9.01
C THR A 147 -12.09 6.62 -9.78
N ARG A 148 -11.97 6.31 -11.08
CA ARG A 148 -13.08 6.02 -11.97
C ARG A 148 -12.84 4.69 -12.65
N TYR A 149 -13.86 3.84 -12.58
CA TYR A 149 -13.86 2.52 -13.19
C TYR A 149 -14.91 2.38 -14.27
N GLU A 150 -14.68 1.45 -15.17
CA GLU A 150 -15.66 0.88 -16.10
C GLU A 150 -15.81 -0.61 -15.79
N ILE A 151 -17.03 -1.01 -15.55
CA ILE A 151 -17.40 -2.39 -15.19
C ILE A 151 -18.10 -3.07 -16.36
#